data_0287cb43c84b936f3c8950b665b4bec7
#
_entry.id   0287cb43c84b936f3c8950b665b4bec7
#
_cell.length_a   1.000
_cell.length_b   1.000
_cell.length_c   1.000
_cell.angle_alpha   90.00
_cell.angle_beta   90.00
_cell.angle_gamma   90.00
#
_symmetry.space_group_name_H-M   'P 1'
#
loop_
_entity.id
_entity.type
_entity.pdbx_description
1 polymer ?
#
loop_
_entity_poly.entity_id
_entity_poly.type
_entity_poly.pdbx_seq_one_letter_code
_entity_poly.pdbx_strand_id
1 'polypeptide(L)'
;MSVELRYAPLPLIGFLAWHYWLVVSDESGCHRWEVWQTKNAGGSCIGHVHCDLKGPEDGVGGGPSRVAAQWTGETARRIVQVLGAIESYPYCESYHYWPGPNSNTFAAWVLRQAGVPQRLDPRGIGRNYPTAHPR
;
A
#
# COMPACT_ATOMS: atom_id res chain seq x y z
N MET A 1 -1.44 -13.28 -13.65
CA MET A 1 -1.04 -12.36 -12.57
C MET A 1 -2.00 -11.18 -12.52
N SER A 2 -2.41 -10.81 -11.33
CA SER A 2 -3.27 -9.65 -11.11
C SER A 2 -2.78 -8.86 -9.89
N VAL A 3 -3.15 -7.59 -9.83
CA VAL A 3 -2.88 -6.72 -8.69
C VAL A 3 -4.18 -6.06 -8.29
N GLU A 4 -4.50 -6.10 -6.99
CA GLU A 4 -5.63 -5.37 -6.41
C GLU A 4 -5.12 -4.23 -5.54
N LEU A 5 -5.76 -3.08 -5.65
CA LEU A 5 -5.69 -2.04 -4.64
C LEU A 5 -6.87 -2.25 -3.71
N ARG A 6 -6.58 -2.52 -2.44
CA ARG A 6 -7.62 -2.76 -1.43
C ARG A 6 -7.56 -1.70 -0.35
N TYR A 7 -8.65 -1.54 0.35
CA TYR A 7 -8.73 -0.62 1.48
C TYR A 7 -9.66 -1.16 2.55
N ALA A 8 -9.47 -0.66 3.77
CA ALA A 8 -10.37 -0.94 4.88
C ALA A 8 -10.44 0.30 5.79
N PRO A 9 -11.59 0.49 6.47
CA PRO A 9 -11.72 1.60 7.42
C PRO A 9 -10.83 1.35 8.64
N LEU A 10 -10.27 2.44 9.19
CA LEU A 10 -9.53 2.39 10.44
C LEU A 10 -10.48 2.26 11.62
N PRO A 11 -10.03 1.67 12.74
CA PRO A 11 -10.85 1.61 13.97
C PRO A 11 -11.29 2.99 14.41
N LEU A 12 -12.54 3.11 14.85
CA LEU A 12 -13.19 4.29 15.44
C LEU A 12 -13.40 5.45 14.48
N ILE A 13 -12.50 5.66 13.52
CA ILE A 13 -12.55 6.80 12.58
C ILE A 13 -12.68 6.36 11.13
N GLY A 14 -13.20 5.15 10.90
CA GLY A 14 -13.31 4.58 9.55
C GLY A 14 -14.16 5.40 8.57
N PHE A 15 -15.08 6.24 9.07
CA PHE A 15 -15.85 7.15 8.23
C PHE A 15 -15.00 8.33 7.69
N LEU A 16 -13.82 8.58 8.27
CA LEU A 16 -12.92 9.65 7.88
C LEU A 16 -11.58 9.13 7.35
N ALA A 17 -11.17 7.92 7.70
CA ALA A 17 -9.82 7.44 7.43
C ALA A 17 -9.80 5.96 7.02
N TRP A 18 -9.14 5.69 5.90
CA TRP A 18 -8.96 4.37 5.32
C TRP A 18 -7.48 4.01 5.25
N HIS A 19 -7.21 2.71 5.34
CA HIS A 19 -5.89 2.12 5.14
C HIS A 19 -5.89 1.35 3.81
N TYR A 20 -4.98 1.70 2.92
CA TYR A 20 -4.83 1.07 1.61
C TYR A 20 -3.64 0.12 1.58
N TRP A 21 -3.76 -0.93 0.78
CA TRP A 21 -2.65 -1.84 0.49
C TRP A 21 -2.81 -2.45 -0.89
N LEU A 22 -1.76 -3.16 -1.32
CA LEU A 22 -1.73 -3.82 -2.62
C LEU A 22 -1.64 -5.32 -2.43
N VAL A 23 -2.37 -6.08 -3.25
CA VAL A 23 -2.32 -7.54 -3.25
C VAL A 23 -1.95 -8.01 -4.65
N VAL A 24 -0.84 -8.75 -4.73
CA VAL A 24 -0.38 -9.38 -5.96
C VAL A 24 -0.79 -10.84 -5.93
N SER A 25 -1.49 -11.30 -6.97
CA SER A 25 -1.87 -12.70 -7.10
C SER A 25 -1.23 -13.29 -8.35
N ASP A 26 -0.51 -14.38 -8.17
CA ASP A 26 0.15 -15.12 -9.25
C ASP A 26 0.10 -16.62 -8.98
N GLU A 27 0.88 -17.42 -9.72
CA GLU A 27 0.91 -18.88 -9.57
C GLU A 27 1.38 -19.33 -8.18
N SER A 28 2.18 -18.50 -7.49
CA SER A 28 2.69 -18.82 -6.15
C SER A 28 1.70 -18.47 -5.04
N GLY A 29 0.59 -17.80 -5.37
CA GLY A 29 -0.43 -17.38 -4.40
C GLY A 29 -0.61 -15.86 -4.36
N CYS A 30 -1.10 -15.38 -3.23
CA CYS A 30 -1.37 -13.96 -3.01
C CYS A 30 -0.36 -13.38 -2.03
N HIS A 31 0.13 -12.17 -2.33
CA HIS A 31 1.08 -11.45 -1.48
C HIS A 31 0.58 -10.03 -1.25
N ARG A 32 0.54 -9.63 0.02
CA ARG A 32 0.05 -8.31 0.44
C ARG A 32 1.21 -7.40 0.78
N TRP A 33 1.22 -6.22 0.17
CA TRP A 33 2.23 -5.18 0.37
C TRP A 33 1.61 -3.95 1.00
N GLU A 34 2.19 -3.49 2.12
CA GLU A 34 1.71 -2.32 2.85
C GLU A 34 2.81 -1.72 3.71
N VAL A 35 2.57 -0.49 4.15
CA VAL A 35 3.38 0.12 5.21
C VAL A 35 2.62 0.00 6.52
N TRP A 36 3.34 -0.32 7.59
CA TRP A 36 2.78 -0.48 8.92
C TRP A 36 3.55 0.40 9.91
N GLN A 37 2.88 0.80 11.01
CA GLN A 37 3.49 1.68 12.01
C GLN A 37 4.69 1.07 12.73
N THR A 38 4.73 -0.24 12.84
CA THR A 38 5.82 -0.97 13.50
C THR A 38 6.83 -1.40 12.44
N LYS A 39 8.12 -1.16 12.69
CA LYS A 39 9.19 -1.64 11.83
C LYS A 39 9.40 -3.13 12.03
N ASN A 40 9.73 -3.83 10.95
CA ASN A 40 10.18 -5.24 10.98
C ASN A 40 9.24 -6.13 11.81
N ALA A 41 7.94 -5.92 11.65
CA ALA A 41 6.93 -6.61 12.46
C ALA A 41 6.76 -8.09 12.08
N GLY A 42 7.21 -8.50 10.90
CA GLY A 42 7.10 -9.87 10.40
C GLY A 42 6.99 -9.90 8.88
N GLY A 43 6.99 -11.11 8.31
CA GLY A 43 7.02 -11.29 6.86
C GLY A 43 8.31 -10.77 6.24
N SER A 44 8.34 -10.65 4.91
CA SER A 44 9.42 -9.98 4.20
C SER A 44 9.25 -8.48 4.36
N CYS A 45 10.21 -7.81 5.02
CA CYS A 45 10.05 -6.39 5.33
C CYS A 45 11.36 -5.62 5.15
N ILE A 46 11.21 -4.32 4.88
CA ILE A 46 12.28 -3.33 4.91
C ILE A 46 11.73 -2.15 5.71
N GLY A 47 12.19 -2.02 6.97
CA GLY A 47 11.70 -0.97 7.85
C GLY A 47 10.18 -1.08 8.07
N HIS A 48 9.45 -0.07 7.65
CA HIS A 48 7.99 -0.03 7.77
C HIS A 48 7.25 -0.74 6.63
N VAL A 49 7.93 -1.10 5.53
CA VAL A 49 7.32 -1.82 4.41
C VAL A 49 7.28 -3.30 4.71
N HIS A 50 6.10 -3.91 4.58
CA HIS A 50 5.89 -5.32 4.89
C HIS A 50 5.28 -6.06 3.70
N CYS A 51 5.64 -7.34 3.56
CA CYS A 51 4.98 -8.28 2.69
C CYS A 51 4.42 -9.41 3.52
N ASP A 52 3.11 -9.63 3.41
CA ASP A 52 2.39 -10.72 4.11
C ASP A 52 2.40 -10.62 5.64
N LEU A 53 2.41 -9.41 6.19
CA LEU A 53 2.21 -9.20 7.61
C LEU A 53 0.81 -9.65 8.04
N LYS A 54 -0.18 -9.45 7.18
CA LYS A 54 -1.58 -9.86 7.37
C LYS A 54 -2.07 -10.62 6.15
N GLY A 55 -3.18 -11.34 6.28
CA GLY A 55 -3.83 -11.98 5.16
C GLY A 55 -4.30 -10.98 4.10
N PRO A 56 -4.36 -11.39 2.82
CA PRO A 56 -4.63 -10.46 1.70
C PRO A 56 -5.89 -9.63 1.86
N GLU A 57 -6.93 -10.18 2.47
CA GLU A 57 -8.22 -9.52 2.60
C GLU A 57 -8.53 -9.06 4.03
N ASP A 58 -7.60 -9.22 4.95
CA ASP A 58 -7.82 -8.84 6.34
C ASP A 58 -7.94 -7.33 6.48
N GLY A 59 -8.98 -6.88 7.17
CA GLY A 59 -9.10 -5.48 7.58
C GLY A 59 -8.09 -5.13 8.65
N VAL A 60 -8.20 -3.92 9.15
CA VAL A 60 -7.27 -3.37 10.16
C VAL A 60 -7.97 -3.05 11.47
N GLY A 61 -9.15 -3.66 11.70
CA GLY A 61 -9.90 -3.54 12.94
C GLY A 61 -11.11 -2.61 12.89
N GLY A 62 -11.30 -1.86 11.82
CA GLY A 62 -12.42 -0.91 11.67
C GLY A 62 -13.55 -1.40 10.77
N GLY A 63 -13.43 -2.60 10.20
CA GLY A 63 -14.43 -3.18 9.31
C GLY A 63 -13.80 -4.00 8.20
N PRO A 64 -14.62 -4.58 7.30
CA PRO A 64 -14.14 -5.44 6.23
C PRO A 64 -13.38 -4.67 5.16
N SER A 65 -12.46 -5.36 4.48
CA SER A 65 -11.74 -4.80 3.35
C SER A 65 -12.56 -4.85 2.07
N ARG A 66 -12.25 -3.96 1.13
CA ARG A 66 -12.88 -3.87 -0.18
C ARG A 66 -11.84 -3.63 -1.26
N VAL A 67 -12.17 -4.02 -2.48
CA VAL A 67 -11.33 -3.76 -3.65
C VAL A 67 -11.68 -2.37 -4.19
N ALA A 68 -10.67 -1.51 -4.31
CA ALA A 68 -10.82 -0.20 -4.93
C ALA A 68 -10.57 -0.25 -6.43
N ALA A 69 -9.61 -1.08 -6.87
CA ALA A 69 -9.25 -1.25 -8.28
C ALA A 69 -8.50 -2.58 -8.47
N GLN A 70 -8.47 -3.04 -9.71
CA GLN A 70 -7.78 -4.27 -10.07
C GLN A 70 -7.17 -4.14 -11.45
N TRP A 71 -5.99 -4.71 -11.63
CA TRP A 71 -5.25 -4.67 -12.90
C TRP A 71 -4.70 -6.04 -13.25
N THR A 72 -4.58 -6.28 -14.54
CA THR A 72 -3.94 -7.47 -15.13
C THR A 72 -2.99 -7.02 -16.22
N GLY A 73 -2.30 -7.97 -16.86
CA GLY A 73 -1.44 -7.68 -18.01
C GLY A 73 -0.30 -6.74 -17.72
N GLU A 74 -0.02 -5.82 -18.63
CA GLU A 74 1.12 -4.91 -18.55
C GLU A 74 1.07 -3.98 -17.35
N THR A 75 -0.12 -3.49 -17.01
CA THR A 75 -0.28 -2.61 -15.84
C THR A 75 0.10 -3.35 -14.55
N ALA A 76 -0.39 -4.58 -14.38
CA ALA A 76 -0.02 -5.40 -13.23
C ALA A 76 1.49 -5.65 -13.20
N ARG A 77 2.10 -5.92 -14.35
CA ARG A 77 3.53 -6.15 -14.45
C ARG A 77 4.34 -4.93 -13.98
N ARG A 78 3.94 -3.73 -14.39
CA ARG A 78 4.63 -2.50 -13.96
C ARG A 78 4.54 -2.30 -12.46
N ILE A 79 3.38 -2.58 -11.86
CA ILE A 79 3.21 -2.49 -10.40
C ILE A 79 4.15 -3.47 -9.70
N VAL A 80 4.19 -4.72 -10.17
CA VAL A 80 5.06 -5.75 -9.58
C VAL A 80 6.54 -5.38 -9.71
N GLN A 81 6.95 -4.75 -10.80
CA GLN A 81 8.32 -4.27 -10.95
C GLN A 81 8.67 -3.22 -9.90
N VAL A 82 7.76 -2.30 -9.60
CA VAL A 82 7.97 -1.30 -8.52
C VAL A 82 8.09 -1.99 -7.18
N LEU A 83 7.23 -2.95 -6.89
CA LEU A 83 7.27 -3.71 -5.63
C LEU A 83 8.56 -4.53 -5.51
N GLY A 84 9.13 -4.99 -6.61
CA GLY A 84 10.42 -5.68 -6.63
C GLY A 84 11.61 -4.79 -6.29
N ALA A 85 11.43 -3.48 -6.26
CA ALA A 85 12.47 -2.49 -5.96
C ALA A 85 12.00 -1.54 -4.85
N ILE A 86 11.35 -2.07 -3.82
CA ILE A 86 10.78 -1.29 -2.72
C ILE A 86 11.83 -0.51 -1.91
N GLU A 87 13.09 -0.91 -1.98
CA GLU A 87 14.20 -0.17 -1.35
C GLU A 87 14.33 1.24 -1.93
N SER A 88 13.79 1.52 -3.11
CA SER A 88 13.76 2.85 -3.67
C SER A 88 12.62 3.72 -3.12
N TYR A 89 11.70 3.15 -2.33
CA TYR A 89 10.70 3.95 -1.63
C TYR A 89 11.40 4.86 -0.62
N PRO A 90 11.15 6.19 -0.66
CA PRO A 90 11.94 7.14 0.14
C PRO A 90 11.72 7.06 1.64
N TYR A 91 10.65 6.40 2.09
CA TYR A 91 10.26 6.42 3.51
C TYR A 91 10.22 5.02 4.14
N CYS A 92 11.10 4.10 3.72
CA CYS A 92 11.16 2.78 4.34
C CYS A 92 11.38 2.85 5.86
N GLU A 93 12.11 3.87 6.33
CA GLU A 93 12.48 4.03 7.73
C GLU A 93 11.70 5.12 8.46
N SER A 94 10.65 5.69 7.83
CA SER A 94 9.88 6.80 8.39
C SER A 94 8.40 6.47 8.40
N TYR A 95 7.73 6.80 9.49
CA TYR A 95 6.28 6.62 9.59
C TYR A 95 5.66 7.70 10.47
N HIS A 96 4.61 8.32 9.97
CA HIS A 96 3.73 9.20 10.74
C HIS A 96 2.29 8.96 10.29
N TYR A 97 1.41 8.65 11.24
CA TYR A 97 0.00 8.47 10.94
C TYR A 97 -0.59 9.68 10.19
N TRP A 98 -0.28 10.86 10.67
CA TRP A 98 -0.68 12.11 10.05
C TRP A 98 0.48 13.13 10.14
N PRO A 99 0.79 13.83 9.08
CA PRO A 99 0.19 13.84 7.73
C PRO A 99 0.69 12.72 6.83
N GLY A 100 1.55 11.87 7.30
CA GLY A 100 2.31 10.85 6.60
C GLY A 100 3.81 11.05 6.84
N PRO A 101 4.67 10.22 6.24
CA PRO A 101 4.34 9.12 5.32
C PRO A 101 3.74 7.93 6.07
N ASN A 102 2.79 7.25 5.42
CA ASN A 102 2.10 6.08 5.98
C ASN A 102 1.74 5.09 4.85
N SER A 103 0.87 4.13 5.12
CA SER A 103 0.47 3.12 4.14
C SER A 103 -0.16 3.72 2.87
N ASN A 104 -0.93 4.78 3.01
CA ASN A 104 -1.57 5.44 1.87
C ASN A 104 -0.55 6.19 1.02
N THR A 105 0.49 6.75 1.64
CA THR A 105 1.63 7.34 0.95
C THR A 105 2.35 6.29 0.11
N PHE A 106 2.57 5.11 0.67
CA PHE A 106 3.23 4.00 -0.01
C PHE A 106 2.41 3.51 -1.20
N ALA A 107 1.12 3.22 -1.00
CA ALA A 107 0.25 2.75 -2.08
C ALA A 107 0.20 3.77 -3.23
N ALA A 108 0.04 5.06 -2.92
CA ALA A 108 0.04 6.12 -3.92
C ALA A 108 1.37 6.20 -4.66
N TRP A 109 2.49 6.05 -3.94
CA TRP A 109 3.83 6.06 -4.55
C TRP A 109 4.00 4.90 -5.53
N VAL A 110 3.63 3.68 -5.13
CA VAL A 110 3.74 2.50 -6.00
C VAL A 110 2.97 2.72 -7.31
N LEU A 111 1.73 3.18 -7.21
CA LEU A 111 0.89 3.42 -8.39
C LEU A 111 1.48 4.50 -9.28
N ARG A 112 2.00 5.57 -8.68
CA ARG A 112 2.61 6.67 -9.44
C ARG A 112 3.89 6.20 -10.16
N GLN A 113 4.75 5.45 -9.47
CA GLN A 113 5.96 4.90 -10.07
C GLN A 113 5.64 3.94 -11.22
N ALA A 114 4.56 3.19 -11.10
CA ALA A 114 4.12 2.27 -12.14
C ALA A 114 3.39 2.98 -13.31
N GLY A 115 3.18 4.29 -13.22
CA GLY A 115 2.47 5.04 -14.24
C GLY A 115 0.97 4.77 -14.28
N VAL A 116 0.37 4.40 -13.14
CA VAL A 116 -1.05 4.08 -13.03
C VAL A 116 -1.79 5.30 -12.49
N PRO A 117 -2.75 5.88 -13.24
CA PRO A 117 -3.43 7.11 -12.86
C PRO A 117 -4.58 6.88 -11.87
N GLN A 118 -4.48 5.88 -11.01
CA GLN A 118 -5.50 5.59 -10.00
C GLN A 118 -5.34 6.54 -8.81
N ARG A 119 -6.42 7.20 -8.43
CA ARG A 119 -6.44 8.06 -7.24
C ARG A 119 -7.00 7.30 -6.05
N LEU A 120 -6.45 7.56 -4.87
CA LEU A 120 -7.01 7.10 -3.61
C LEU A 120 -8.10 8.08 -3.16
N ASP A 121 -9.11 7.56 -2.46
CA ASP A 121 -10.17 8.38 -1.88
C ASP A 121 -9.56 9.38 -0.88
N PRO A 122 -10.16 10.58 -0.71
CA PRO A 122 -9.71 11.56 0.30
C PRO A 122 -9.57 11.01 1.71
N ARG A 123 -10.29 9.94 2.07
CA ARG A 123 -10.15 9.24 3.34
C ARG A 123 -8.83 8.47 3.46
N GLY A 124 -8.11 8.28 2.38
CA GLY A 124 -6.74 7.75 2.41
C GLY A 124 -5.75 8.83 2.84
N ILE A 125 -5.75 9.18 4.12
CA ILE A 125 -4.88 10.22 4.68
C ILE A 125 -3.43 9.85 4.42
N GLY A 126 -2.65 10.80 3.93
CA GLY A 126 -1.25 10.59 3.55
C GLY A 126 -1.04 10.27 2.06
N ARG A 127 -2.12 10.08 1.29
CA ARG A 127 -2.02 9.77 -0.15
C ARG A 127 -1.28 10.85 -0.95
N ASN A 128 -1.32 12.09 -0.50
CA ASN A 128 -0.67 13.22 -1.17
C ASN A 128 0.63 13.64 -0.50
N TYR A 129 1.10 12.91 0.51
CA TYR A 129 2.38 13.21 1.15
C TYR A 129 3.49 13.13 0.10
N PRO A 130 4.37 14.15 0.02
CA PRO A 130 5.37 14.23 -1.04
C PRO A 130 6.34 13.05 -1.04
N THR A 131 6.53 12.43 -2.21
CA THR A 131 7.46 11.32 -2.40
C THR A 131 8.53 11.64 -3.46
N ALA A 132 8.39 12.77 -4.14
CA ALA A 132 9.41 13.21 -5.08
C ALA A 132 10.60 13.77 -4.31
N HIS A 133 11.80 13.34 -4.67
CA HIS A 133 13.01 13.93 -4.10
C HIS A 133 13.29 15.25 -4.78
N PRO A 134 13.62 16.32 -4.03
CA PRO A 134 14.12 17.56 -4.61
C PRO A 134 15.40 17.25 -5.39
N ARG A 135 15.48 17.77 -6.57
CA ARG A 135 16.68 17.67 -7.39
C ARG A 135 17.58 18.88 -7.21
#